data_d3a46c29fb44003713417c152d6abbb8
#
_entry.id   d3a46c29fb44003713417c152d6abbb8
#
_cell.length_a   1.000
_cell.length_b   1.000
_cell.length_c   1.000
_cell.angle_alpha   90.00
_cell.angle_beta   90.00
_cell.angle_gamma   90.00
#
_symmetry.space_group_name_H-M   'P 1'
#
loop_
_entity.id
_entity.type
_entity.pdbx_description
1 polymer ?
#
loop_
_entity_poly.entity_id
_entity_poly.type
_entity_poly.pdbx_seq_one_letter_code
_entity_poly.pdbx_strand_id
1 'polypeptide(L)'
;MLSAMCLPASADKADLTQYRYIEVEALEKSLLHNLKPYAATYIEAGKQYGVDPVFLAAKDAEESGWGRYPAASNNLGGWTNSIGGYMRFNSVEEYIYHAAKSMAEMYLDKDGCYYNGTSLSDVNRRYNGRQTWVDHIGDIMDDINRKINEQTGSDYAG
;
A
#
# COMPACT_ATOMS: atom_id res chain seq x y z
N MET A 1 17.34 8.10 -34.11
CA MET A 1 17.66 7.76 -32.70
C MET A 1 16.39 7.19 -32.10
N LEU A 2 16.34 5.88 -31.89
CA LEU A 2 15.26 5.23 -31.15
C LEU A 2 15.47 5.56 -29.67
N SER A 3 14.60 6.39 -29.09
CA SER A 3 14.49 6.55 -27.66
C SER A 3 14.09 5.18 -27.09
N ALA A 4 14.99 4.55 -26.33
CA ALA A 4 14.63 3.37 -25.57
C ALA A 4 13.57 3.80 -24.57
N MET A 5 12.30 3.46 -24.83
CA MET A 5 11.25 3.52 -23.83
C MET A 5 11.67 2.55 -22.71
N CYS A 6 12.15 3.10 -21.62
CA CYS A 6 12.36 2.36 -20.40
C CYS A 6 10.97 1.89 -19.94
N LEU A 7 10.69 0.60 -20.08
CA LEU A 7 9.47 0.02 -19.51
C LEU A 7 9.49 0.33 -18.01
N PRO A 8 8.39 0.82 -17.42
CA PRO A 8 8.33 1.02 -15.99
C PRO A 8 8.68 -0.30 -15.28
N ALA A 9 9.47 -0.19 -14.23
CA ALA A 9 9.75 -1.36 -13.37
C ALA A 9 8.39 -1.91 -12.89
N SER A 10 8.23 -3.25 -12.91
CA SER A 10 7.01 -3.86 -12.39
C SER A 10 6.84 -3.52 -10.91
N ALA A 11 5.60 -3.35 -10.44
CA ALA A 11 5.29 -2.91 -9.08
C ALA A 11 5.93 -3.78 -7.99
N ASP A 12 6.20 -5.06 -8.26
CA ASP A 12 6.87 -5.99 -7.34
C ASP A 12 8.32 -5.58 -7.00
N LYS A 13 8.97 -4.78 -7.85
CA LYS A 13 10.35 -4.26 -7.69
C LYS A 13 10.41 -2.80 -7.27
N ALA A 14 9.27 -2.11 -7.21
CA ALA A 14 9.23 -0.71 -6.79
C ALA A 14 9.71 -0.56 -5.34
N ASP A 15 10.43 0.52 -5.06
CA ASP A 15 10.84 0.89 -3.71
C ASP A 15 9.65 1.48 -2.95
N LEU A 16 9.14 0.74 -1.98
CA LEU A 16 7.96 1.11 -1.20
C LEU A 16 8.20 2.25 -0.21
N THR A 17 9.45 2.67 -0.02
CA THR A 17 9.81 3.84 0.82
C THR A 17 9.70 5.17 0.07
N GLN A 18 9.38 5.14 -1.22
CA GLN A 18 9.26 6.33 -2.05
C GLN A 18 7.86 6.92 -1.93
N TYR A 19 7.72 7.92 -1.04
CA TYR A 19 6.52 8.74 -1.04
C TYR A 19 6.40 9.53 -2.33
N ARG A 20 5.23 9.51 -2.95
CA ARG A 20 4.90 10.30 -4.13
C ARG A 20 3.74 11.23 -3.81
N TYR A 21 3.81 12.46 -4.32
CA TYR A 21 2.65 13.33 -4.29
C TYR A 21 1.57 12.80 -5.24
N ILE A 22 0.38 12.65 -4.72
CA ILE A 22 -0.80 12.23 -5.48
C ILE A 22 -1.93 13.18 -5.12
N GLU A 23 -2.65 13.68 -6.13
CA GLU A 23 -3.88 14.44 -5.88
C GLU A 23 -4.93 13.53 -5.22
N VAL A 24 -5.55 14.02 -4.14
CA VAL A 24 -6.54 13.25 -3.37
C VAL A 24 -7.65 12.73 -4.26
N GLU A 25 -8.20 13.59 -5.12
CA GLU A 25 -9.29 13.23 -6.03
C GLU A 25 -8.87 12.15 -7.03
N ALA A 26 -7.63 12.17 -7.51
CA ALA A 26 -7.11 11.17 -8.42
C ALA A 26 -6.99 9.80 -7.75
N LEU A 27 -6.50 9.75 -6.51
CA LEU A 27 -6.46 8.50 -5.76
C LEU A 27 -7.88 8.02 -5.41
N GLU A 28 -8.76 8.89 -4.93
CA GLU A 28 -10.16 8.56 -4.60
C GLU A 28 -10.88 7.88 -5.77
N LYS A 29 -10.77 8.46 -6.97
CA LYS A 29 -11.36 7.89 -8.19
C LYS A 29 -10.74 6.56 -8.60
N SER A 30 -9.50 6.31 -8.20
CA SER A 30 -8.77 5.08 -8.51
C SER A 30 -9.02 3.94 -7.53
N LEU A 31 -9.54 4.25 -6.34
CA LEU A 31 -9.92 3.26 -5.34
C LEU A 31 -11.33 2.73 -5.58
N LEU A 32 -11.63 1.55 -5.03
CA LEU A 32 -12.95 0.92 -5.14
C LEU A 32 -13.62 0.81 -3.76
N HIS A 33 -14.94 0.63 -3.80
CA HIS A 33 -15.79 0.32 -2.65
C HIS A 33 -15.50 1.21 -1.41
N ASN A 34 -15.27 0.58 -0.27
CA ASN A 34 -15.17 1.25 1.02
C ASN A 34 -13.82 1.93 1.27
N LEU A 35 -12.83 1.77 0.37
CA LEU A 35 -11.56 2.48 0.50
C LEU A 35 -11.58 3.90 -0.07
N LYS A 36 -12.51 4.23 -0.97
CA LYS A 36 -12.62 5.56 -1.60
C LYS A 36 -12.57 6.73 -0.60
N PRO A 37 -13.33 6.72 0.51
CA PRO A 37 -13.35 7.83 1.45
C PRO A 37 -12.01 8.09 2.15
N TYR A 38 -11.08 7.14 2.09
CA TYR A 38 -9.81 7.19 2.82
C TYR A 38 -8.60 7.59 1.96
N ALA A 39 -8.82 8.05 0.73
CA ALA A 39 -7.73 8.46 -0.16
C ALA A 39 -6.79 9.50 0.48
N ALA A 40 -7.34 10.55 1.10
CA ALA A 40 -6.55 11.55 1.81
C ALA A 40 -5.74 10.93 2.95
N THR A 41 -6.34 10.02 3.71
CA THR A 41 -5.69 9.34 4.85
C THR A 41 -4.50 8.49 4.39
N TYR A 42 -4.64 7.74 3.29
CA TYR A 42 -3.51 6.98 2.73
C TYR A 42 -2.36 7.89 2.31
N ILE A 43 -2.65 9.02 1.65
CA ILE A 43 -1.65 10.00 1.24
C ILE A 43 -0.93 10.60 2.44
N GLU A 44 -1.68 11.06 3.44
CA GLU A 44 -1.12 11.68 4.65
C GLU A 44 -0.29 10.71 5.49
N ALA A 45 -0.79 9.49 5.71
CA ALA A 45 -0.07 8.44 6.43
C ALA A 45 1.21 8.04 5.70
N GLY A 46 1.14 7.87 4.37
CA GLY A 46 2.30 7.58 3.53
C GLY A 46 3.35 8.69 3.61
N LYS A 47 2.91 9.95 3.57
CA LYS A 47 3.79 11.12 3.73
C LYS A 47 4.46 11.14 5.12
N GLN A 48 3.68 10.90 6.16
CA GLN A 48 4.18 10.95 7.54
C GLN A 48 5.24 9.89 7.82
N TYR A 49 5.07 8.69 7.30
CA TYR A 49 5.95 7.55 7.60
C TYR A 49 6.90 7.17 6.46
N GLY A 50 6.85 7.87 5.33
CA GLY A 50 7.72 7.56 4.18
C GLY A 50 7.38 6.23 3.52
N VAL A 51 6.10 5.95 3.29
CA VAL A 51 5.62 4.74 2.63
C VAL A 51 4.77 5.10 1.42
N ASP A 52 4.90 4.36 0.33
CA ASP A 52 4.09 4.58 -0.88
C ASP A 52 2.58 4.44 -0.56
N PRO A 53 1.78 5.50 -0.71
CA PRO A 53 0.34 5.46 -0.45
C PRO A 53 -0.41 4.44 -1.30
N VAL A 54 0.03 4.21 -2.52
CA VAL A 54 -0.58 3.23 -3.43
C VAL A 54 -0.37 1.81 -2.90
N PHE A 55 0.81 1.52 -2.37
CA PHE A 55 1.07 0.24 -1.70
C PHE A 55 0.18 0.04 -0.48
N LEU A 56 0.05 1.05 0.39
CA LEU A 56 -0.83 0.95 1.57
C LEU A 56 -2.27 0.64 1.18
N ALA A 57 -2.80 1.34 0.19
CA ALA A 57 -4.16 1.12 -0.30
C ALA A 57 -4.32 -0.25 -1.00
N ALA A 58 -3.35 -0.64 -1.82
CA ALA A 58 -3.39 -1.92 -2.53
C ALA A 58 -3.32 -3.12 -1.57
N LYS A 59 -2.50 -3.02 -0.53
CA LYS A 59 -2.41 -4.03 0.53
C LYS A 59 -3.76 -4.20 1.22
N ASP A 60 -4.39 -3.12 1.63
CA ASP A 60 -5.68 -3.17 2.29
C ASP A 60 -6.80 -3.62 1.35
N ALA A 61 -6.72 -3.28 0.06
CA ALA A 61 -7.65 -3.78 -0.95
C ALA A 61 -7.59 -5.31 -1.08
N GLU A 62 -6.39 -5.88 -1.14
CA GLU A 62 -6.21 -7.33 -1.20
C GLU A 62 -6.71 -8.01 0.07
N GLU A 63 -6.34 -7.49 1.24
CA GLU A 63 -6.60 -8.17 2.52
C GLU A 63 -8.04 -8.05 3.00
N SER A 64 -8.77 -7.00 2.59
CA SER A 64 -10.15 -6.74 3.04
C SER A 64 -11.19 -6.74 1.91
N GLY A 65 -10.81 -7.12 0.69
CA GLY A 65 -11.70 -6.99 -0.45
C GLY A 65 -12.15 -5.54 -0.66
N TRP A 66 -11.22 -4.60 -0.68
CA TRP A 66 -11.48 -3.17 -0.80
C TRP A 66 -12.28 -2.58 0.38
N GLY A 67 -12.01 -3.06 1.59
CA GLY A 67 -12.64 -2.57 2.80
C GLY A 67 -14.02 -3.16 3.10
N ARG A 68 -14.47 -4.14 2.32
CA ARG A 68 -15.78 -4.79 2.53
C ARG A 68 -15.78 -5.83 3.64
N TYR A 69 -14.63 -6.46 3.90
CA TYR A 69 -14.50 -7.61 4.78
C TYR A 69 -13.31 -7.42 5.75
N PRO A 70 -13.39 -6.46 6.68
CA PRO A 70 -12.32 -6.27 7.66
C PRO A 70 -12.25 -7.48 8.61
N ALA A 71 -11.02 -7.82 9.05
CA ALA A 71 -10.79 -8.95 9.96
C ALA A 71 -11.38 -8.72 11.37
N ALA A 72 -11.46 -7.47 11.80
CA ALA A 72 -12.09 -7.01 13.04
C ALA A 72 -12.53 -5.56 12.88
N SER A 73 -13.09 -4.93 13.91
CA SER A 73 -13.55 -3.53 13.84
C SER A 73 -12.46 -2.61 13.33
N ASN A 74 -12.68 -2.01 12.16
CA ASN A 74 -11.81 -1.11 11.44
C ASN A 74 -10.39 -1.65 11.14
N ASN A 75 -10.18 -2.96 11.22
CA ASN A 75 -8.90 -3.62 10.97
C ASN A 75 -8.90 -4.26 9.58
N LEU A 76 -8.51 -3.50 8.57
CA LEU A 76 -8.51 -3.95 7.17
C LEU A 76 -7.45 -5.00 6.86
N GLY A 77 -6.28 -4.91 7.48
CA GLY A 77 -5.14 -5.78 7.19
C GLY A 77 -4.93 -6.93 8.17
N GLY A 78 -5.89 -7.19 9.06
CA GLY A 78 -5.78 -8.32 9.97
C GLY A 78 -4.67 -8.23 11.01
N TRP A 79 -4.27 -7.03 11.41
CA TRP A 79 -3.22 -6.86 12.42
C TRP A 79 -3.61 -7.50 13.75
N THR A 80 -2.65 -8.21 14.36
CA THR A 80 -2.83 -8.91 15.63
C THR A 80 -2.08 -8.23 16.76
N ASN A 81 -2.58 -8.40 17.98
CA ASN A 81 -1.88 -7.98 19.19
C ASN A 81 -0.88 -9.05 19.66
N SER A 82 -0.12 -8.76 20.72
CA SER A 82 0.92 -9.64 21.25
C SER A 82 0.41 -11.01 21.78
N ILE A 83 -0.89 -11.14 22.01
CA ILE A 83 -1.50 -12.40 22.48
C ILE A 83 -2.22 -13.16 21.35
N GLY A 84 -2.08 -12.72 20.10
CA GLY A 84 -2.58 -13.41 18.91
C GLY A 84 -4.03 -13.10 18.52
N GLY A 85 -4.71 -12.19 19.22
CA GLY A 85 -6.04 -11.71 18.84
C GLY A 85 -5.97 -10.57 17.83
N TYR A 86 -7.02 -10.37 17.03
CA TYR A 86 -7.09 -9.22 16.14
C TYR A 86 -7.20 -7.91 16.91
N MET A 87 -6.40 -6.93 16.50
CA MET A 87 -6.53 -5.56 16.98
C MET A 87 -7.86 -4.96 16.54
N ARG A 88 -8.39 -4.05 17.35
CA ARG A 88 -9.58 -3.24 17.05
C ARG A 88 -9.18 -1.78 17.06
N PHE A 89 -9.68 -1.03 16.10
CA PHE A 89 -9.38 0.40 15.96
C PHE A 89 -10.66 1.21 16.12
N ASN A 90 -10.54 2.44 16.61
CA ASN A 90 -11.69 3.34 16.77
C ASN A 90 -12.21 3.86 15.42
N SER A 91 -11.33 3.89 14.41
CA SER A 91 -11.66 4.31 13.05
C SER A 91 -10.76 3.59 12.03
N VAL A 92 -11.15 3.63 10.76
CA VAL A 92 -10.30 3.14 9.65
C VAL A 92 -9.08 4.04 9.48
N GLU A 93 -9.21 5.33 9.72
CA GLU A 93 -8.09 6.28 9.70
C GLU A 93 -7.03 5.89 10.73
N GLU A 94 -7.42 5.61 11.97
CA GLU A 94 -6.49 5.13 13.01
C GLU A 94 -5.76 3.87 12.57
N TYR A 95 -6.48 2.92 11.97
CA TYR A 95 -5.89 1.71 11.40
C TYR A 95 -4.86 2.04 10.31
N ILE A 96 -5.19 2.91 9.35
CA ILE A 96 -4.29 3.27 8.24
C ILE A 96 -2.99 3.86 8.76
N TYR A 97 -3.04 4.78 9.72
CA TYR A 97 -1.85 5.34 10.35
C TYR A 97 -1.04 4.28 11.09
N HIS A 98 -1.70 3.38 11.82
CA HIS A 98 -1.04 2.25 12.49
C HIS A 98 -0.33 1.33 11.47
N ALA A 99 -1.01 0.98 10.38
CA ALA A 99 -0.45 0.12 9.34
C ALA A 99 0.75 0.78 8.64
N ALA A 100 0.65 2.07 8.30
CA ALA A 100 1.74 2.82 7.69
C ALA A 100 2.97 2.90 8.60
N LYS A 101 2.76 3.22 9.88
CA LYS A 101 3.83 3.24 10.89
C LYS A 101 4.50 1.88 11.03
N SER A 102 3.71 0.82 11.20
CA SER A 102 4.22 -0.53 11.38
C SER A 102 4.98 -1.04 10.14
N MET A 103 4.48 -0.74 8.93
CA MET A 103 5.21 -1.04 7.70
C MET A 103 6.55 -0.31 7.64
N ALA A 104 6.56 0.99 7.93
CA ALA A 104 7.78 1.80 7.94
C ALA A 104 8.81 1.26 8.94
N GLU A 105 8.42 1.13 10.21
CA GLU A 105 9.35 0.85 11.31
C GLU A 105 9.78 -0.62 11.39
N MET A 106 8.91 -1.57 11.02
CA MET A 106 9.19 -2.99 11.19
C MET A 106 9.70 -3.67 9.92
N TYR A 107 9.23 -3.25 8.74
CA TYR A 107 9.52 -3.94 7.48
C TYR A 107 10.42 -3.16 6.52
N LEU A 108 10.33 -1.82 6.52
CA LEU A 108 11.02 -0.98 5.53
C LEU A 108 12.23 -0.23 6.08
N ASP A 109 12.31 -0.03 7.40
CA ASP A 109 13.51 0.49 8.05
C ASP A 109 14.58 -0.60 8.14
N LYS A 110 15.83 -0.28 7.77
CA LYS A 110 16.96 -1.23 7.81
C LYS A 110 17.22 -1.82 9.20
N ASP A 111 16.81 -1.13 10.26
CA ASP A 111 16.93 -1.59 11.65
C ASP A 111 15.64 -2.27 12.15
N GLY A 112 14.62 -2.37 11.31
CA GLY A 112 13.34 -3.02 11.60
C GLY A 112 13.47 -4.53 11.76
N CYS A 113 12.70 -5.10 12.70
CA CYS A 113 12.81 -6.53 13.07
C CYS A 113 12.44 -7.50 11.92
N TYR A 114 11.70 -7.04 10.92
CA TYR A 114 11.29 -7.83 9.75
C TYR A 114 11.89 -7.31 8.44
N TYR A 115 12.88 -6.42 8.52
CA TYR A 115 13.51 -5.86 7.33
C TYR A 115 14.17 -6.94 6.47
N ASN A 116 13.93 -6.87 5.16
CA ASN A 116 14.55 -7.76 4.17
C ASN A 116 14.77 -7.04 2.82
N GLY A 117 14.70 -5.72 2.81
CA GLY A 117 14.72 -4.87 1.62
C GLY A 117 13.45 -4.03 1.53
N THR A 118 13.32 -3.20 0.50
CA THR A 118 12.27 -2.19 0.38
C THR A 118 11.27 -2.44 -0.76
N SER A 119 11.43 -3.52 -1.52
CA SER A 119 10.48 -3.89 -2.56
C SER A 119 9.30 -4.70 -1.99
N LEU A 120 8.23 -4.79 -2.78
CA LEU A 120 7.08 -5.62 -2.43
C LEU A 120 7.47 -7.09 -2.20
N SER A 121 8.33 -7.63 -3.05
CA SER A 121 8.85 -9.00 -2.90
C SER A 121 9.68 -9.17 -1.63
N ASP A 122 10.47 -8.16 -1.25
CA ASP A 122 11.27 -8.17 -0.03
C ASP A 122 10.39 -8.17 1.23
N VAL A 123 9.38 -7.31 1.27
CA VAL A 123 8.40 -7.25 2.37
C VAL A 123 7.65 -8.57 2.50
N ASN A 124 7.23 -9.14 1.37
CA ASN A 124 6.47 -10.40 1.34
C ASN A 124 7.16 -11.54 2.06
N ARG A 125 8.50 -11.64 1.96
CA ARG A 125 9.27 -12.73 2.60
C ARG A 125 9.04 -12.85 4.10
N ARG A 126 8.68 -11.75 4.75
CA ARG A 126 8.43 -11.69 6.19
C ARG A 126 6.97 -11.44 6.54
N TYR A 127 6.20 -10.82 5.63
CA TYR A 127 4.81 -10.43 5.87
C TYR A 127 3.83 -11.58 5.60
N ASN A 128 3.84 -12.14 4.41
CA ASN A 128 2.88 -13.18 3.98
C ASN A 128 3.55 -14.47 3.49
N GLY A 129 4.67 -14.35 2.78
CA GLY A 129 5.47 -15.46 2.26
C GLY A 129 4.93 -16.11 0.99
N ARG A 130 3.75 -15.72 0.47
CA ARG A 130 3.14 -16.29 -0.73
C ARG A 130 3.39 -15.43 -1.95
N GLN A 131 3.83 -16.02 -3.05
CA GLN A 131 4.02 -15.29 -4.31
C GLN A 131 2.70 -14.70 -4.83
N THR A 132 1.58 -15.37 -4.66
CA THR A 132 0.25 -14.85 -5.04
C THR A 132 -0.10 -13.52 -4.37
N TRP A 133 0.38 -13.29 -3.14
CA TRP A 133 0.20 -12.01 -2.44
C TRP A 133 0.94 -10.88 -3.16
N VAL A 134 2.18 -11.13 -3.61
CA VAL A 134 2.95 -10.16 -4.41
C VAL A 134 2.26 -9.88 -5.73
N ASP A 135 1.82 -10.92 -6.43
CA ASP A 135 1.19 -10.80 -7.74
C ASP A 135 -0.11 -9.97 -7.65
N HIS A 136 -0.98 -10.29 -6.69
CA HIS A 136 -2.24 -9.58 -6.52
C HIS A 136 -2.04 -8.11 -6.11
N ILE A 137 -1.17 -7.84 -5.13
CA ILE A 137 -0.90 -6.46 -4.71
C ILE A 137 -0.22 -5.68 -5.82
N GLY A 138 0.73 -6.29 -6.53
CA GLY A 138 1.39 -5.69 -7.68
C GLY A 138 0.38 -5.30 -8.77
N ASP A 139 -0.53 -6.19 -9.13
CA ASP A 139 -1.59 -5.92 -10.11
C ASP A 139 -2.52 -4.77 -9.67
N ILE A 140 -2.88 -4.74 -8.38
CA ILE A 140 -3.71 -3.64 -7.83
C ILE A 140 -2.94 -2.32 -7.86
N MET A 141 -1.66 -2.30 -7.49
CA MET A 141 -0.82 -1.10 -7.55
C MET A 141 -0.72 -0.59 -8.99
N ASP A 142 -0.48 -1.47 -9.95
CA ASP A 142 -0.39 -1.11 -11.37
C ASP A 142 -1.72 -0.55 -11.89
N ASP A 143 -2.85 -1.13 -11.51
CA ASP A 143 -4.18 -0.64 -11.87
C ASP A 143 -4.47 0.75 -11.27
N ILE A 144 -4.17 0.96 -9.99
CA ILE A 144 -4.32 2.26 -9.33
C ILE A 144 -3.44 3.31 -10.03
N ASN A 145 -2.16 3.01 -10.26
CA ASN A 145 -1.22 3.91 -10.92
C ASN A 145 -1.68 4.26 -12.33
N ARG A 146 -2.13 3.28 -13.10
CA ARG A 146 -2.69 3.51 -14.45
C ARG A 146 -3.88 4.47 -14.40
N LYS A 147 -4.82 4.27 -13.49
CA LYS A 147 -5.99 5.15 -13.33
C LYS A 147 -5.61 6.57 -12.91
N ILE A 148 -4.62 6.73 -12.04
CA ILE A 148 -4.09 8.04 -11.66
C ILE A 148 -3.48 8.73 -12.87
N ASN A 149 -2.65 8.04 -13.65
CA ASN A 149 -2.00 8.57 -14.85
C ASN A 149 -3.01 9.00 -15.91
N GLU A 150 -4.04 8.22 -16.16
CA GLU A 150 -5.13 8.54 -17.08
C GLU A 150 -5.86 9.83 -16.69
N GLN A 151 -6.00 10.11 -15.39
CA GLN A 151 -6.70 11.30 -14.89
C GLN A 151 -5.80 12.55 -14.89
N THR A 152 -4.51 12.40 -14.62
CA THR A 152 -3.59 13.52 -14.40
C THR A 152 -2.70 13.82 -15.61
N GLY A 153 -2.64 12.92 -16.60
CA GLY A 153 -1.75 13.03 -17.74
C GLY A 153 -0.27 12.94 -17.39
N SER A 154 0.05 12.45 -16.18
CA SER A 154 1.43 12.28 -15.70
C SER A 154 1.78 10.79 -15.60
N ASP A 155 3.04 10.45 -15.87
CA ASP A 155 3.56 9.10 -15.66
C ASP A 155 3.90 8.90 -14.17
N TYR A 156 2.94 8.48 -13.38
CA TYR A 156 3.21 7.86 -12.10
C TYR A 156 3.67 6.42 -12.35
N ALA A 157 4.86 6.26 -12.89
CA ALA A 157 5.51 4.97 -12.94
C ALA A 157 6.06 4.65 -11.54
N GLY A 158 5.68 3.51 -11.03
CA GLY A 158 6.32 2.96 -9.84
C GLY A 158 7.79 2.61 -10.07
#